data_d75ecd8c1220102ba1a5a1cd5d427daf
#
_entry.id   d75ecd8c1220102ba1a5a1cd5d427daf
#
_cell.length_a   1.000
_cell.length_b   1.000
_cell.length_c   1.000
_cell.angle_alpha   90.00
_cell.angle_beta   90.00
_cell.angle_gamma   90.00
#
_symmetry.space_group_name_H-M   'P 1'
#
loop_
_entity.id
_entity.type
_entity.pdbx_description
1 polymer ?
#
loop_
_entity_poly.entity_id
_entity_poly.type
_entity_poly.pdbx_seq_one_letter_code
_entity_poly.pdbx_strand_id
1 'polypeptide(L)'
;MKKDITELFCFVDDFEKMYEETMRHHQLAQGGKIKFPTRTPDLTCSEIATILLVFQQSPIRNFKAFYLLLLSPHYKSDFPLLPTYERFVSLIPRIFGLFVILLHCLFAKSRGISYIDATSLAVCHNKRIFNHKVFKG
;
A
#
# COMPACT_ATOMS: atom_id res chain seq x y z
N MET A 1 8.66 -0.01 18.43
CA MET A 1 8.03 0.53 17.20
C MET A 1 8.98 1.29 16.27
N LYS A 2 9.86 2.18 16.74
CA LYS A 2 10.78 2.88 15.83
C LYS A 2 11.79 1.97 15.11
N LYS A 3 12.29 0.94 15.79
CA LYS A 3 13.23 -0.03 15.22
C LYS A 3 12.61 -0.82 14.06
N ASP A 4 11.32 -1.15 14.21
CA ASP A 4 10.59 -1.91 13.22
C ASP A 4 10.34 -1.14 11.90
N ILE A 5 10.20 0.20 11.96
CA ILE A 5 9.98 1.03 10.77
C ILE A 5 11.24 1.13 9.92
N THR A 6 12.41 1.26 10.53
CA THR A 6 13.67 1.31 9.78
C THR A 6 13.95 -0.01 9.09
N GLU A 7 13.73 -1.12 9.76
CA GLU A 7 13.87 -2.47 9.17
C GLU A 7 12.89 -2.66 8.02
N LEU A 8 11.64 -2.24 8.22
CA LEU A 8 10.61 -2.30 7.19
C LEU A 8 10.95 -1.43 5.98
N PHE A 9 11.45 -0.22 6.23
CA PHE A 9 11.89 0.68 5.16
C PHE A 9 13.06 0.08 4.37
N CYS A 10 14.09 -0.44 5.03
CA CYS A 10 15.23 -1.07 4.36
C CYS A 10 14.78 -2.24 3.49
N PHE A 11 13.88 -3.07 4.00
CA PHE A 11 13.33 -4.20 3.24
C PHE A 11 12.59 -3.73 1.98
N VAL A 12 11.76 -2.70 2.10
CA VAL A 12 10.99 -2.16 0.97
C VAL A 12 11.90 -1.46 -0.03
N ASP A 13 12.92 -0.73 0.43
CA ASP A 13 13.88 -0.02 -0.40
C ASP A 13 14.75 -0.98 -1.22
N ASP A 14 15.23 -2.07 -0.60
CA ASP A 14 15.96 -3.12 -1.31
C ASP A 14 15.08 -3.80 -2.36
N PHE A 15 13.80 -4.02 -2.04
CA PHE A 15 12.84 -4.57 -2.99
C PHE A 15 12.55 -3.59 -4.14
N GLU A 16 12.41 -2.30 -3.87
CA GLU A 16 12.20 -1.27 -4.90
C GLU A 16 13.37 -1.24 -5.89
N LYS A 17 14.61 -1.26 -5.40
CA LYS A 17 15.82 -1.29 -6.24
C LYS A 17 15.83 -2.51 -7.17
N MET A 18 15.54 -3.69 -6.63
CA MET A 18 15.46 -4.92 -7.41
C MET A 18 14.32 -4.86 -8.45
N TYR A 19 13.17 -4.33 -8.08
CA TYR A 19 12.03 -4.13 -8.96
C TYR A 19 12.35 -3.16 -10.10
N GLU A 20 12.95 -2.03 -9.80
CA GLU A 20 13.35 -1.04 -10.82
C GLU A 20 14.37 -1.60 -11.80
N GLU A 21 15.36 -2.34 -11.32
CA GLU A 21 16.35 -3.00 -12.17
C GLU A 21 15.69 -4.02 -13.11
N THR A 22 14.81 -4.86 -12.60
CA THR A 22 14.05 -5.84 -13.38
C THR A 22 13.18 -5.16 -14.44
N MET A 23 12.47 -4.09 -14.08
CA MET A 23 11.63 -3.33 -15.00
C MET A 23 12.45 -2.60 -16.07
N ARG A 24 13.62 -2.08 -15.70
CA ARG A 24 14.56 -1.45 -16.65
C ARG A 24 15.03 -2.47 -17.69
N HIS A 25 15.46 -3.65 -17.26
CA HIS A 25 15.84 -4.72 -18.18
C HIS A 25 14.70 -5.11 -19.11
N HIS A 26 13.49 -5.23 -18.60
CA HIS A 26 12.32 -5.57 -19.40
C HIS A 26 11.97 -4.50 -20.44
N GLN A 27 12.03 -3.22 -20.05
CA GLN A 27 11.78 -2.10 -20.97
C GLN A 27 12.84 -2.00 -22.07
N LEU A 28 14.11 -2.21 -21.74
CA LEU A 28 15.19 -2.22 -22.70
C LEU A 28 15.05 -3.37 -23.71
N ALA A 29 14.64 -4.55 -23.23
CA ALA A 29 14.38 -5.71 -24.10
C ALA A 29 13.23 -5.48 -25.10
N GLN A 30 12.26 -4.63 -24.72
CA GLN A 30 11.13 -4.26 -25.58
C GLN A 30 11.40 -3.04 -26.48
N GLY A 31 12.63 -2.49 -26.47
CA GLY A 31 13.00 -1.30 -27.26
C GLY A 31 12.35 0.00 -26.79
N GLY A 32 11.84 0.03 -25.57
CA GLY A 32 11.21 1.19 -24.95
C GLY A 32 12.22 2.27 -24.58
N LYS A 33 11.87 3.55 -24.80
CA LYS A 33 12.63 4.69 -24.28
C LYS A 33 12.33 4.90 -22.80
N ILE A 34 13.32 4.80 -21.95
CA ILE A 34 13.18 5.08 -20.52
C ILE A 34 13.04 6.60 -20.35
N LYS A 35 11.88 7.07 -19.91
CA LYS A 35 11.67 8.46 -19.50
C LYS A 35 11.99 8.59 -18.01
N PHE A 36 13.08 9.28 -17.71
CA PHE A 36 13.38 9.64 -16.33
C PHE A 36 12.57 10.87 -15.93
N PRO A 37 11.99 10.88 -14.73
CA PRO A 37 11.32 12.07 -14.21
C PRO A 37 12.36 13.19 -14.01
N THR A 38 12.04 14.38 -14.51
CA THR A 38 12.93 15.56 -14.47
C THR A 38 12.99 16.17 -13.06
N ARG A 39 12.05 15.82 -12.17
CA ARG A 39 11.93 16.37 -10.81
C ARG A 39 11.99 15.24 -9.80
N THR A 40 12.85 15.41 -8.79
CA THR A 40 12.87 14.51 -7.62
C THR A 40 11.52 14.58 -6.88
N PRO A 41 10.88 13.45 -6.62
CA PRO A 41 9.65 13.44 -5.86
C PRO A 41 9.90 13.78 -4.38
N ASP A 42 8.92 14.41 -3.73
CA ASP A 42 8.96 14.73 -2.30
C ASP A 42 9.06 13.46 -1.42
N LEU A 43 8.46 12.36 -1.88
CA LEU A 43 8.55 11.03 -1.27
C LEU A 43 8.99 9.99 -2.29
N THR A 44 9.88 9.09 -1.87
CA THR A 44 10.24 7.90 -2.65
C THR A 44 9.12 6.86 -2.66
N CYS A 45 9.16 5.94 -3.60
CA CYS A 45 8.18 4.85 -3.62
C CYS A 45 8.31 3.96 -2.40
N SER A 46 9.54 3.73 -1.90
CA SER A 46 9.80 3.00 -0.65
C SER A 46 9.18 3.67 0.55
N GLU A 47 9.25 5.01 0.68
CA GLU A 47 8.63 5.75 1.78
C GLU A 47 7.10 5.63 1.74
N ILE A 48 6.49 5.78 0.55
CA ILE A 48 5.04 5.63 0.39
C ILE A 48 4.60 4.21 0.75
N ALA A 49 5.31 3.19 0.26
CA ALA A 49 4.99 1.80 0.54
C ALA A 49 5.16 1.48 2.04
N THR A 50 6.23 1.98 2.67
CA THR A 50 6.46 1.81 4.11
C THR A 50 5.34 2.42 4.93
N ILE A 51 4.88 3.63 4.60
CA ILE A 51 3.75 4.29 5.29
C ILE A 51 2.48 3.45 5.20
N LEU A 52 2.17 2.88 4.03
CA LEU A 52 1.01 2.02 3.84
C LEU A 52 1.12 0.72 4.65
N LEU A 53 2.31 0.11 4.72
CA LEU A 53 2.55 -1.09 5.53
C LEU A 53 2.44 -0.80 7.03
N VAL A 54 2.97 0.34 7.50
CA VAL A 54 2.82 0.79 8.89
C VAL A 54 1.35 1.03 9.22
N PHE A 55 0.58 1.60 8.30
CA PHE A 55 -0.87 1.74 8.47
C PHE A 55 -1.55 0.39 8.69
N GLN A 56 -1.21 -0.63 7.91
CA GLN A 56 -1.78 -1.99 8.06
C GLN A 56 -1.47 -2.62 9.42
N GLN A 57 -0.34 -2.29 10.01
CA GLN A 57 0.05 -2.76 11.34
C GLN A 57 -0.54 -1.92 12.48
N SER A 58 -1.11 -0.75 12.17
CA SER A 58 -1.67 0.15 13.16
C SER A 58 -3.07 -0.29 13.59
N PRO A 59 -3.49 0.02 14.83
CA PRO A 59 -4.85 -0.25 15.28
C PRO A 59 -5.88 0.71 14.66
N ILE A 60 -5.44 1.75 13.97
CA ILE A 60 -6.30 2.79 13.39
C ILE A 60 -6.80 2.31 12.03
N ARG A 61 -8.11 2.11 11.88
CA ARG A 61 -8.71 1.62 10.63
C ARG A 61 -8.94 2.70 9.57
N ASN A 62 -9.01 3.97 9.98
CA ASN A 62 -9.20 5.08 9.05
C ASN A 62 -7.86 5.67 8.65
N PHE A 63 -7.52 5.59 7.36
CA PHE A 63 -6.22 6.06 6.86
C PHE A 63 -6.01 7.57 7.08
N LYS A 64 -7.04 8.40 6.91
CA LYS A 64 -6.92 9.84 7.16
C LYS A 64 -6.62 10.13 8.63
N ALA A 65 -7.29 9.43 9.54
CA ALA A 65 -7.02 9.55 10.97
C ALA A 65 -5.61 9.08 11.32
N PHE A 66 -5.17 7.96 10.77
CA PHE A 66 -3.79 7.47 10.92
C PHE A 66 -2.78 8.52 10.44
N TYR A 67 -2.97 9.07 9.25
CA TYR A 67 -2.07 10.05 8.65
C TYR A 67 -1.94 11.33 9.48
N LEU A 68 -3.07 11.90 9.91
CA LEU A 68 -3.10 13.17 10.62
C LEU A 68 -2.77 13.06 12.12
N LEU A 69 -3.21 12.00 12.77
CA LEU A 69 -3.11 11.86 14.25
C LEU A 69 -1.91 11.03 14.70
N LEU A 70 -1.45 10.08 13.90
CA LEU A 70 -0.34 9.22 14.25
C LEU A 70 0.91 9.55 13.44
N LEU A 71 0.83 9.49 12.11
CA LEU A 71 1.99 9.64 11.23
C LEU A 71 2.60 11.03 11.31
N SER A 72 1.80 12.07 11.07
CA SER A 72 2.28 13.46 11.04
C SER A 72 2.93 13.92 12.35
N PRO A 73 2.38 13.69 13.56
CA PRO A 73 3.00 14.13 14.79
C PRO A 73 4.13 13.24 15.29
N HIS A 74 4.04 11.92 15.12
CA HIS A 74 4.97 10.96 15.77
C HIS A 74 6.13 10.51 14.86
N TYR A 75 5.95 10.55 13.55
CA TYR A 75 6.94 10.06 12.57
C TYR A 75 7.51 11.15 11.68
N LYS A 76 7.37 12.41 12.06
CA LYS A 76 7.93 13.55 11.31
C LYS A 76 9.47 13.50 11.23
N SER A 77 10.13 12.90 12.22
CA SER A 77 11.58 12.69 12.19
C SER A 77 12.00 11.65 11.15
N ASP A 78 11.16 10.67 10.93
CA ASP A 78 11.43 9.57 10.01
C ASP A 78 11.03 9.92 8.57
N PHE A 79 10.02 10.79 8.42
CA PHE A 79 9.54 11.31 7.13
C PHE A 79 9.52 12.86 7.14
N PRO A 80 10.68 13.52 6.98
CA PRO A 80 10.78 14.97 7.09
C PRO A 80 10.03 15.74 6.01
N LEU A 81 9.89 15.15 4.81
CA LEU A 81 9.22 15.74 3.65
C LEU A 81 7.78 15.24 3.47
N LEU A 82 7.10 14.93 4.58
CA LEU A 82 5.73 14.42 4.52
C LEU A 82 4.78 15.47 3.91
N PRO A 83 4.12 15.17 2.77
CA PRO A 83 3.20 16.10 2.12
C PRO A 83 1.85 16.18 2.84
N THR A 84 0.93 17.00 2.32
CA THR A 84 -0.47 16.99 2.80
C THR A 84 -1.14 15.66 2.51
N TYR A 85 -2.18 15.34 3.26
CA TYR A 85 -2.92 14.07 3.09
C TYR A 85 -3.43 13.89 1.65
N GLU A 86 -4.03 14.92 1.06
CA GLU A 86 -4.56 14.88 -0.31
C GLU A 86 -3.45 14.62 -1.33
N ARG A 87 -2.30 15.25 -1.13
CA ARG A 87 -1.13 15.04 -1.99
C ARG A 87 -0.60 13.62 -1.83
N PHE A 88 -0.51 13.11 -0.60
CA PHE A 88 -0.09 11.73 -0.36
C PHE A 88 -1.00 10.73 -1.08
N VAL A 89 -2.32 10.88 -0.93
CA VAL A 89 -3.29 10.00 -1.62
C VAL A 89 -3.11 10.02 -3.13
N SER A 90 -2.79 11.19 -3.71
CA SER A 90 -2.52 11.31 -5.15
C SER A 90 -1.24 10.59 -5.61
N LEU A 91 -0.33 10.28 -4.68
CA LEU A 91 0.92 9.57 -4.98
C LEU A 91 0.77 8.04 -4.91
N ILE A 92 -0.24 7.53 -4.21
CA ILE A 92 -0.46 6.08 -4.03
C ILE A 92 -0.50 5.30 -5.37
N PRO A 93 -1.15 5.77 -6.44
CA PRO A 93 -1.17 5.05 -7.71
C PRO A 93 0.21 4.77 -8.30
N ARG A 94 1.22 5.58 -7.96
CA ARG A 94 2.59 5.41 -8.48
C ARG A 94 3.26 4.13 -8.00
N ILE A 95 2.92 3.68 -6.80
CA ILE A 95 3.51 2.46 -6.21
C ILE A 95 2.67 1.21 -6.44
N PHE A 96 1.54 1.32 -7.15
CA PHE A 96 0.61 0.20 -7.29
C PHE A 96 1.28 -1.05 -7.88
N GLY A 97 2.06 -0.90 -8.95
CA GLY A 97 2.78 -2.00 -9.58
C GLY A 97 3.80 -2.64 -8.64
N LEU A 98 4.63 -1.83 -7.99
CA LEU A 98 5.59 -2.27 -6.98
C LEU A 98 4.88 -3.04 -5.85
N PHE A 99 3.77 -2.48 -5.35
CA PHE A 99 3.06 -3.03 -4.21
C PHE A 99 2.38 -4.37 -4.53
N VAL A 100 1.80 -4.51 -5.72
CA VAL A 100 1.21 -5.78 -6.18
C VAL A 100 2.28 -6.88 -6.28
N ILE A 101 3.46 -6.58 -6.84
CA ILE A 101 4.54 -7.56 -6.95
C ILE A 101 5.12 -7.88 -5.57
N LEU A 102 5.32 -6.88 -4.71
CA LEU A 102 5.75 -7.08 -3.33
C LEU A 102 4.80 -8.04 -2.58
N LEU A 103 3.50 -7.78 -2.64
CA LEU A 103 2.50 -8.64 -2.02
C LEU A 103 2.53 -10.05 -2.62
N HIS A 104 2.66 -10.17 -3.94
CA HIS A 104 2.74 -11.48 -4.59
C HIS A 104 3.97 -12.28 -4.15
N CYS A 105 5.11 -11.63 -3.97
CA CYS A 105 6.32 -12.26 -3.45
C CYS A 105 6.19 -12.66 -1.97
N LEU A 106 5.46 -11.84 -1.18
CA LEU A 106 5.20 -12.13 0.24
C LEU A 106 4.14 -13.23 0.43
N PHE A 107 3.23 -13.43 -0.53
CA PHE A 107 2.37 -14.60 -0.57
C PHE A 107 3.21 -15.85 -0.92
N ALA A 108 4.09 -16.22 0.00
CA ALA A 108 4.81 -17.48 -0.09
C ALA A 108 3.79 -18.62 -0.21
N LYS A 109 4.13 -19.64 -1.01
CA LYS A 109 3.34 -20.88 -1.12
C LYS A 109 2.94 -21.32 0.29
N SER A 110 1.65 -21.21 0.60
CA SER A 110 1.14 -21.60 1.91
C SER A 110 1.46 -23.07 2.15
N ARG A 111 2.37 -23.30 3.06
CA ARG A 111 2.65 -24.66 3.58
C ARG A 111 1.77 -24.86 4.80
N GLY A 112 0.53 -25.23 4.61
CA GLY A 112 -0.26 -25.59 5.75
C GLY A 112 -1.70 -25.10 5.75
N ILE A 113 -2.27 -25.01 6.92
CA ILE A 113 -3.68 -24.75 7.18
C ILE A 113 -3.97 -23.26 6.96
N SER A 114 -4.85 -22.97 5.97
CA SER A 114 -5.37 -21.63 5.77
C SER A 114 -6.72 -21.49 6.50
N TYR A 115 -6.82 -20.51 7.38
CA TYR A 115 -8.09 -20.17 8.02
C TYR A 115 -8.84 -19.18 7.11
N ILE A 116 -9.99 -19.60 6.59
CA ILE A 116 -10.91 -18.72 5.87
C ILE A 116 -12.02 -18.39 6.87
N ASP A 117 -12.05 -17.14 7.35
CA ASP A 117 -13.15 -16.65 8.14
C ASP A 117 -14.21 -16.07 7.20
N ALA A 118 -15.35 -16.74 7.13
CA ALA A 118 -16.51 -16.31 6.37
C ALA A 118 -17.48 -15.61 7.29
N THR A 119 -17.47 -14.30 7.31
CA THR A 119 -18.51 -13.50 7.97
C THR A 119 -19.67 -13.26 7.01
N SER A 120 -20.88 -13.65 7.42
CA SER A 120 -22.08 -13.32 6.68
C SER A 120 -22.39 -11.83 6.84
N LEU A 121 -22.36 -11.08 5.73
CA LEU A 121 -22.78 -9.68 5.69
C LEU A 121 -24.32 -9.66 5.55
N ALA A 122 -25.01 -9.26 6.61
CA ALA A 122 -26.44 -9.00 6.55
C ALA A 122 -26.69 -7.69 5.79
N VAL A 123 -27.06 -7.77 4.52
CA VAL A 123 -27.31 -6.60 3.65
C VAL A 123 -28.61 -5.88 4.04
N CYS A 124 -29.61 -6.64 4.50
CA CYS A 124 -30.85 -6.09 5.04
C CYS A 124 -31.54 -7.09 5.99
N HIS A 125 -32.46 -6.60 6.82
CA HIS A 125 -33.25 -7.48 7.69
C HIS A 125 -34.18 -8.35 6.84
N ASN A 126 -34.29 -9.65 7.16
CA ASN A 126 -35.08 -10.64 6.40
C ASN A 126 -36.49 -10.19 6.09
N LYS A 127 -37.15 -9.45 6.99
CA LYS A 127 -38.49 -8.88 6.79
C LYS A 127 -38.58 -7.85 5.66
N ARG A 128 -37.42 -7.26 5.23
CA ARG A 128 -37.36 -6.21 4.21
C ARG A 128 -36.82 -6.70 2.87
N ILE A 129 -36.40 -7.97 2.77
CA ILE A 129 -35.83 -8.53 1.54
C ILE A 129 -36.76 -8.33 0.34
N PHE A 130 -38.08 -8.65 0.52
CA PHE A 130 -39.04 -8.53 -0.57
C PHE A 130 -39.38 -7.10 -1.00
N ASN A 131 -39.07 -6.11 -0.16
CA ASN A 131 -39.29 -4.70 -0.45
C ASN A 131 -38.05 -4.05 -1.08
N HIS A 132 -36.90 -4.72 -1.07
CA HIS A 132 -35.65 -4.18 -1.60
C HIS A 132 -35.57 -4.39 -3.11
N LYS A 133 -35.43 -3.30 -3.88
CA LYS A 133 -35.43 -3.35 -5.35
C LYS A 133 -34.33 -4.24 -5.95
N VAL A 134 -33.21 -4.39 -5.25
CA VAL A 134 -32.06 -5.20 -5.68
C VAL A 134 -32.36 -6.71 -5.68
N PHE A 135 -33.34 -7.16 -4.86
CA PHE A 135 -33.73 -8.57 -4.75
C PHE A 135 -35.01 -8.90 -5.48
N LYS A 136 -35.57 -7.99 -6.26
CA LYS A 136 -36.64 -8.28 -7.19
C LYS A 136 -36.03 -8.86 -8.46
N GLY A 137 -35.91 -10.20 -8.48
CA GLY A 137 -35.64 -10.97 -9.68
C GLY A 137 -36.87 -11.13 -10.55
#